data_69e1537f502676ec0d2eac42ae3ab5bd
#
_entry.id   69e1537f502676ec0d2eac42ae3ab5bd
#
_cell.length_a   1.000
_cell.length_b   1.000
_cell.length_c   1.000
_cell.angle_alpha   90.00
_cell.angle_beta   90.00
_cell.angle_gamma   90.00
#
_symmetry.space_group_name_H-M   'P 1'
#
loop_
_entity.id
_entity.type
_entity.pdbx_description
1 polymer ?
#
loop_
_entity_poly.entity_id
_entity_poly.type
_entity_poly.pdbx_seq_one_letter_code
_entity_poly.pdbx_strand_id
1 'polypeptide(L)'
;LFFLMIRRPPRSTLFPYTTLFRSGTLCYTTSPIHTPENFVNLARQLEKMGCHSICIKDMAGIMSPKEAYDLVKAVKEAVKLPIVVHTHCTTGLGPMTYLKAIEAGATTIDCAIACMSGGTSQPPTESMNYTLKQFGYDAGLNEDVLKEINDFFRPIRDKALETGLLNPVVMGTDPDSLTYQVPGGMLSNLIAQLKAQNALDRLQEVLEETPRVRADLGYPPLVTPSSQMVGVQAANNVLSGQRYKNITKEIKAYIRGEYGRAPGELNAELVKKVLGDEKPLECRFADTLEPGFEKAKKEIGDLARSDEDVLSYVAFPQIAEKFFKEREEREHNTVSYQIRKVD
;
A
#
# COMPACT_ATOMS: atom_id res chain seq x y z
N LEU A 1 -2.11 -4.35 -10.13
CA LEU A 1 -3.55 -4.51 -9.87
C LEU A 1 -3.74 -5.83 -9.13
N PHE A 2 -3.73 -5.82 -7.79
CA PHE A 2 -4.05 -7.03 -7.04
C PHE A 2 -5.56 -7.21 -7.03
N PHE A 3 -6.08 -7.97 -7.99
CA PHE A 3 -7.41 -8.51 -7.90
C PHE A 3 -7.36 -9.75 -6.99
N LEU A 4 -7.79 -9.60 -5.76
CA LEU A 4 -8.27 -10.73 -5.00
C LEU A 4 -9.56 -11.21 -5.68
N MET A 5 -9.44 -12.04 -6.71
CA MET A 5 -10.55 -12.84 -7.19
C MET A 5 -10.82 -13.93 -6.14
N ILE A 6 -11.55 -13.57 -5.10
CA ILE A 6 -12.15 -14.58 -4.23
C ILE A 6 -13.24 -15.23 -5.07
N ARG A 7 -13.00 -16.43 -5.60
CA ARG A 7 -14.09 -17.33 -5.99
C ARG A 7 -15.04 -17.36 -4.79
N ARG A 8 -16.36 -17.27 -5.04
CA ARG A 8 -17.37 -17.47 -3.98
C ARG A 8 -16.93 -18.67 -3.15
N PRO A 9 -16.59 -18.54 -1.86
CA PRO A 9 -16.32 -19.69 -1.05
C PRO A 9 -17.58 -20.55 -1.05
N PRO A 10 -17.45 -21.88 -1.04
CA PRO A 10 -18.60 -22.73 -0.76
C PRO A 10 -19.20 -22.22 0.54
N ARG A 11 -20.52 -22.33 0.69
CA ARG A 11 -21.36 -21.80 1.79
C ARG A 11 -20.99 -22.29 3.19
N SER A 12 -19.74 -22.36 3.55
CA SER A 12 -19.25 -22.64 4.90
C SER A 12 -18.84 -21.33 5.58
N THR A 13 -19.58 -20.97 6.47
CA THR A 13 -19.85 -19.89 7.39
C THR A 13 -18.73 -19.52 8.37
N LEU A 14 -17.45 -19.43 8.00
CA LEU A 14 -16.43 -19.02 8.95
C LEU A 14 -16.24 -17.49 9.06
N PHE A 15 -16.67 -16.70 8.07
CA PHE A 15 -16.67 -15.24 8.16
C PHE A 15 -17.85 -14.64 7.37
N PRO A 16 -19.05 -14.56 7.95
CA PRO A 16 -20.21 -14.02 7.25
C PRO A 16 -20.08 -12.53 6.86
N TYR A 17 -19.17 -11.78 7.47
CA TYR A 17 -19.03 -10.34 7.25
C TYR A 17 -18.16 -9.98 6.05
N THR A 18 -17.16 -10.77 5.66
CA THR A 18 -16.27 -10.50 4.53
C THR A 18 -16.89 -10.70 3.15
N THR A 19 -18.04 -11.37 3.09
CA THR A 19 -18.80 -11.58 1.86
C THR A 19 -19.89 -10.53 1.62
N LEU A 20 -20.20 -9.68 2.61
CA LEU A 20 -21.33 -8.76 2.57
C LEU A 20 -21.00 -7.45 1.85
N PHE A 21 -19.76 -6.99 1.88
CA PHE A 21 -19.35 -5.75 1.23
C PHE A 21 -17.97 -5.88 0.59
N ARG A 22 -17.86 -5.42 -0.67
CA ARG A 22 -16.60 -5.42 -1.44
C ARG A 22 -16.41 -4.08 -2.11
N SER A 23 -15.31 -3.42 -1.79
CA SER A 23 -14.88 -2.21 -2.49
C SER A 23 -13.83 -2.56 -3.55
N GLY A 24 -14.09 -2.20 -4.80
CA GLY A 24 -13.10 -2.31 -5.87
C GLY A 24 -12.17 -1.11 -5.84
N THR A 25 -10.88 -1.33 -5.63
CA THR A 25 -9.92 -0.24 -5.47
C THR A 25 -9.11 0.00 -6.73
N LEU A 26 -9.11 1.24 -7.21
CA LEU A 26 -8.28 1.76 -8.30
C LEU A 26 -7.10 2.50 -7.68
N CYS A 27 -5.88 2.00 -7.87
CA CYS A 27 -4.67 2.70 -7.43
C CYS A 27 -4.41 3.86 -8.39
N TYR A 28 -4.66 5.09 -7.92
CA TYR A 28 -4.41 6.29 -8.70
C TYR A 28 -2.91 6.52 -8.88
N THR A 29 -2.53 6.84 -10.08
CA THR A 29 -1.18 7.25 -10.45
C THR A 29 -1.22 7.94 -11.81
N THR A 30 -0.18 8.67 -12.17
CA THR A 30 -0.05 9.33 -13.46
C THR A 30 1.02 8.65 -14.31
N SER A 31 0.71 8.41 -15.56
CA SER A 31 1.62 7.90 -16.59
C SER A 31 0.94 7.96 -17.95
N PRO A 32 1.65 7.74 -19.07
CA PRO A 32 1.03 7.71 -20.40
C PRO A 32 -0.13 6.71 -20.56
N ILE A 33 -0.18 5.68 -19.71
CA ILE A 33 -1.22 4.64 -19.80
C ILE A 33 -2.32 4.77 -18.73
N HIS A 34 -2.09 5.54 -17.66
CA HIS A 34 -3.08 5.76 -16.61
C HIS A 34 -3.95 6.98 -16.94
N THR A 35 -4.73 6.84 -18.01
CA THR A 35 -5.67 7.87 -18.48
C THR A 35 -7.01 7.80 -17.73
N PRO A 36 -7.81 8.87 -17.70
CA PRO A 36 -9.16 8.83 -17.13
C PRO A 36 -10.03 7.71 -17.74
N GLU A 37 -9.92 7.47 -19.04
CA GLU A 37 -10.65 6.41 -19.74
C GLU A 37 -10.25 5.02 -19.23
N ASN A 38 -8.96 4.81 -18.95
CA ASN A 38 -8.50 3.54 -18.40
C ASN A 38 -9.06 3.30 -16.99
N PHE A 39 -9.05 4.31 -16.12
CA PHE A 39 -9.69 4.21 -14.80
C PHE A 39 -11.20 3.96 -14.89
N VAL A 40 -11.89 4.62 -15.79
CA VAL A 40 -13.33 4.38 -16.05
C VAL A 40 -13.59 2.95 -16.51
N ASN A 41 -12.77 2.43 -17.43
CA ASN A 41 -12.89 1.05 -17.89
C ASN A 41 -12.65 0.03 -16.79
N LEU A 42 -11.67 0.27 -15.91
CA LEU A 42 -11.42 -0.56 -14.73
C LEU A 42 -12.60 -0.50 -13.75
N ALA A 43 -13.19 0.68 -13.52
CA ALA A 43 -14.36 0.84 -12.67
C ALA A 43 -15.56 0.02 -13.18
N ARG A 44 -15.82 0.07 -14.49
CA ARG A 44 -16.87 -0.75 -15.13
C ARG A 44 -16.62 -2.26 -14.98
N GLN A 45 -15.36 -2.68 -15.09
CA GLN A 45 -15.01 -4.09 -14.87
C GLN A 45 -15.27 -4.51 -13.41
N LEU A 46 -14.87 -3.68 -12.43
CA LEU A 46 -15.12 -3.93 -11.01
C LEU A 46 -16.63 -4.00 -10.69
N GLU A 47 -17.45 -3.12 -11.28
CA GLU A 47 -18.91 -3.17 -11.16
C GLU A 47 -19.46 -4.50 -11.70
N LYS A 48 -19.03 -4.92 -12.90
CA LYS A 48 -19.42 -6.22 -13.50
C LYS A 48 -18.98 -7.42 -12.66
N MET A 49 -17.87 -7.30 -11.93
CA MET A 49 -17.38 -8.34 -11.01
C MET A 49 -18.16 -8.40 -9.70
N GLY A 50 -19.13 -7.49 -9.48
CA GLY A 50 -20.00 -7.47 -8.32
C GLY A 50 -19.42 -6.76 -7.11
N CYS A 51 -18.58 -5.75 -7.31
CA CYS A 51 -18.21 -4.83 -6.24
C CYS A 51 -19.42 -3.99 -5.79
N HIS A 52 -19.37 -3.52 -4.54
CA HIS A 52 -20.44 -2.71 -3.93
C HIS A 52 -20.08 -1.22 -3.89
N SER A 53 -18.80 -0.89 -4.03
CA SER A 53 -18.29 0.48 -4.18
C SER A 53 -17.01 0.48 -5.01
N ILE A 54 -16.64 1.65 -5.52
CA ILE A 54 -15.36 1.92 -6.17
C ILE A 54 -14.56 2.85 -5.27
N CYS A 55 -13.31 2.48 -4.95
CA CYS A 55 -12.38 3.33 -4.22
C CYS A 55 -11.31 3.86 -5.18
N ILE A 56 -11.17 5.16 -5.29
CA ILE A 56 -10.04 5.82 -5.95
C ILE A 56 -8.98 6.09 -4.88
N LYS A 57 -7.86 5.37 -4.95
CA LYS A 57 -6.84 5.38 -3.90
C LYS A 57 -5.56 6.05 -4.39
N ASP A 58 -5.29 7.24 -3.91
CA ASP A 58 -4.09 8.03 -4.15
C ASP A 58 -3.08 7.85 -3.00
N MET A 59 -2.22 6.87 -3.12
CA MET A 59 -1.23 6.52 -2.10
C MET A 59 -0.10 7.55 -1.94
N ALA A 60 0.18 8.30 -2.99
CA ALA A 60 1.27 9.28 -2.99
C ALA A 60 0.79 10.70 -2.64
N GLY A 61 -0.51 10.93 -2.61
CA GLY A 61 -1.09 12.26 -2.40
C GLY A 61 -0.83 13.21 -3.58
N ILE A 62 -0.77 12.67 -4.81
CA ILE A 62 -0.41 13.42 -6.03
C ILE A 62 -1.63 13.84 -6.86
N MET A 63 -2.81 13.35 -6.54
CA MET A 63 -4.03 13.70 -7.25
C MET A 63 -4.41 15.16 -6.95
N SER A 64 -4.32 16.01 -7.96
CA SER A 64 -4.73 17.41 -7.82
C SER A 64 -6.25 17.54 -7.62
N PRO A 65 -6.73 18.65 -7.02
CA PRO A 65 -8.16 18.90 -6.88
C PRO A 65 -8.94 18.86 -8.20
N LYS A 66 -8.32 19.32 -9.30
CA LYS A 66 -8.93 19.27 -10.63
C LYS A 66 -9.05 17.85 -11.16
N GLU A 67 -7.99 17.06 -11.05
CA GLU A 67 -7.98 15.67 -11.48
C GLU A 67 -8.97 14.83 -10.66
N ALA A 68 -9.08 15.10 -9.35
CA ALA A 68 -10.08 14.46 -8.50
C ALA A 68 -11.51 14.74 -8.97
N TYR A 69 -11.81 16.00 -9.27
CA TYR A 69 -13.12 16.37 -9.80
C TYR A 69 -13.42 15.67 -11.12
N ASP A 70 -12.50 15.76 -12.09
CA ASP A 70 -12.69 15.19 -13.42
C ASP A 70 -12.83 13.66 -13.39
N LEU A 71 -11.96 12.99 -12.64
CA LEU A 71 -11.96 11.53 -12.53
C LEU A 71 -13.20 11.00 -11.79
N VAL A 72 -13.54 11.60 -10.65
CA VAL A 72 -14.73 11.19 -9.89
C VAL A 72 -15.99 11.38 -10.72
N LYS A 73 -16.12 12.51 -11.41
CA LYS A 73 -17.24 12.79 -12.31
C LYS A 73 -17.34 11.73 -13.43
N ALA A 74 -16.23 11.45 -14.11
CA ALA A 74 -16.19 10.47 -15.19
C ALA A 74 -16.53 9.05 -14.69
N VAL A 75 -16.03 8.64 -13.54
CA VAL A 75 -16.37 7.35 -12.93
C VAL A 75 -17.84 7.31 -12.51
N LYS A 76 -18.37 8.40 -11.91
CA LYS A 76 -19.76 8.50 -11.48
C LYS A 76 -20.75 8.39 -12.64
N GLU A 77 -20.41 8.96 -13.79
CA GLU A 77 -21.21 8.84 -15.02
C GLU A 77 -21.15 7.42 -15.62
N ALA A 78 -20.09 6.66 -15.35
CA ALA A 78 -19.83 5.36 -15.94
C ALA A 78 -20.36 4.17 -15.13
N VAL A 79 -20.49 4.30 -13.80
CA VAL A 79 -20.93 3.24 -12.88
C VAL A 79 -22.01 3.75 -11.92
N LYS A 80 -22.84 2.84 -11.40
CA LYS A 80 -23.91 3.17 -10.44
C LYS A 80 -23.47 3.04 -8.98
N LEU A 81 -22.25 2.57 -8.76
CA LEU A 81 -21.72 2.30 -7.41
C LEU A 81 -21.37 3.58 -6.67
N PRO A 82 -21.43 3.57 -5.32
CA PRO A 82 -20.83 4.61 -4.49
C PRO A 82 -19.34 4.75 -4.77
N ILE A 83 -18.84 5.99 -4.72
CA ILE A 83 -17.42 6.28 -4.93
C ILE A 83 -16.80 6.72 -3.62
N VAL A 84 -15.74 6.02 -3.23
CA VAL A 84 -14.86 6.35 -2.11
C VAL A 84 -13.60 7.00 -2.64
N VAL A 85 -13.13 8.07 -2.02
CA VAL A 85 -11.84 8.68 -2.35
C VAL A 85 -10.92 8.61 -1.13
N HIS A 86 -9.74 8.07 -1.37
CA HIS A 86 -8.67 7.94 -0.39
C HIS A 86 -7.42 8.63 -0.91
N THR A 87 -6.93 9.66 -0.23
CA THR A 87 -5.67 10.32 -0.56
C THR A 87 -4.84 10.59 0.68
N HIS A 88 -3.54 10.73 0.49
CA HIS A 88 -2.59 11.11 1.54
C HIS A 88 -2.29 12.60 1.48
N CYS A 89 -1.86 13.18 2.61
CA CYS A 89 -1.50 14.60 2.70
C CYS A 89 -0.03 14.88 2.36
N THR A 90 0.68 13.91 1.77
CA THR A 90 2.13 14.03 1.51
C THR A 90 2.48 15.31 0.76
N THR A 91 1.69 15.70 -0.24
CA THR A 91 1.91 16.91 -1.04
C THR A 91 1.17 18.15 -0.51
N GLY A 92 0.36 18.00 0.54
CA GLY A 92 -0.50 19.06 1.09
C GLY A 92 -1.82 19.25 0.35
N LEU A 93 -2.09 18.53 -0.75
CA LEU A 93 -3.29 18.70 -1.58
C LEU A 93 -4.54 18.01 -1.00
N GLY A 94 -4.39 17.04 -0.10
CA GLY A 94 -5.44 16.14 0.34
C GLY A 94 -6.80 16.77 0.68
N PRO A 95 -6.89 17.79 1.56
CA PRO A 95 -8.17 18.41 1.90
C PRO A 95 -8.88 19.06 0.70
N MET A 96 -8.13 19.73 -0.19
CA MET A 96 -8.67 20.35 -1.39
C MET A 96 -9.13 19.29 -2.41
N THR A 97 -8.38 18.22 -2.54
CA THR A 97 -8.70 17.06 -3.38
C THR A 97 -10.02 16.42 -2.93
N TYR A 98 -10.21 16.23 -1.63
CA TYR A 98 -11.45 15.68 -1.08
C TYR A 98 -12.66 16.59 -1.31
N LEU A 99 -12.52 17.90 -1.10
CA LEU A 99 -13.61 18.82 -1.35
C LEU A 99 -14.07 18.75 -2.82
N LYS A 100 -13.13 18.74 -3.76
CA LYS A 100 -13.45 18.64 -5.19
C LYS A 100 -13.99 17.28 -5.59
N ALA A 101 -13.55 16.20 -4.97
CA ALA A 101 -14.10 14.87 -5.17
C ALA A 101 -15.57 14.79 -4.71
N ILE A 102 -15.92 15.39 -3.58
CA ILE A 102 -17.30 15.43 -3.06
C ILE A 102 -18.19 16.26 -4.00
N GLU A 103 -17.73 17.43 -4.43
CA GLU A 103 -18.45 18.26 -5.41
C GLU A 103 -18.73 17.49 -6.73
N ALA A 104 -17.83 16.59 -7.12
CA ALA A 104 -17.98 15.74 -8.31
C ALA A 104 -18.89 14.52 -8.08
N GLY A 105 -19.32 14.24 -6.84
CA GLY A 105 -20.26 13.17 -6.48
C GLY A 105 -19.63 11.97 -5.78
N ALA A 106 -18.43 12.09 -5.21
CA ALA A 106 -17.92 11.10 -4.27
C ALA A 106 -18.84 11.04 -3.04
N THR A 107 -19.11 9.82 -2.56
CA THR A 107 -20.02 9.59 -1.43
C THR A 107 -19.30 9.39 -0.12
N THR A 108 -18.03 9.07 -0.17
CA THR A 108 -17.20 8.75 1.01
C THR A 108 -15.77 9.25 0.80
N ILE A 109 -15.18 9.77 1.85
CA ILE A 109 -13.76 10.11 1.94
C ILE A 109 -13.14 9.45 3.16
N ASP A 110 -11.91 8.96 3.01
CA ASP A 110 -11.16 8.35 4.10
C ASP A 110 -10.33 9.41 4.83
N CYS A 111 -10.64 9.66 6.08
CA CYS A 111 -9.96 10.64 6.92
C CYS A 111 -9.25 9.97 8.09
N ALA A 112 -8.35 10.70 8.75
CA ALA A 112 -7.72 10.31 10.00
C ALA A 112 -8.11 11.26 11.13
N ILE A 113 -8.16 10.77 12.38
CA ILE A 113 -8.31 11.62 13.57
C ILE A 113 -7.20 12.67 13.59
N ALA A 114 -7.51 13.92 13.94
CA ALA A 114 -6.61 15.07 13.76
C ALA A 114 -5.21 14.85 14.31
N CYS A 115 -5.06 14.24 15.49
CA CYS A 115 -3.72 13.96 16.04
C CYS A 115 -2.90 12.92 15.25
N MET A 116 -3.53 12.12 14.40
CA MET A 116 -2.87 11.11 13.54
C MET A 116 -2.89 11.47 12.05
N SER A 117 -3.38 12.68 11.71
CA SER A 117 -3.56 13.14 10.34
C SER A 117 -2.36 13.92 9.79
N GLY A 118 -2.40 14.23 8.50
CA GLY A 118 -1.39 15.05 7.84
C GLY A 118 -0.15 14.29 7.37
N GLY A 119 0.74 14.97 6.65
CA GLY A 119 1.94 14.35 6.10
C GLY A 119 1.63 13.10 5.28
N THR A 120 2.23 11.97 5.63
CA THR A 120 1.98 10.68 4.98
C THR A 120 0.67 10.01 5.40
N SER A 121 -0.13 10.62 6.26
CA SER A 121 -1.49 10.18 6.62
C SER A 121 -2.55 10.92 5.79
N GLN A 122 -3.82 10.70 6.12
CA GLN A 122 -4.98 11.29 5.46
C GLN A 122 -5.31 12.69 6.01
N PRO A 123 -6.21 13.44 5.37
CA PRO A 123 -6.78 14.68 5.90
C PRO A 123 -7.46 14.47 7.27
N PRO A 124 -7.42 15.49 8.15
CA PRO A 124 -8.04 15.40 9.47
C PRO A 124 -9.57 15.36 9.38
N THR A 125 -10.18 14.38 10.06
CA THR A 125 -11.62 14.15 10.08
C THR A 125 -12.37 15.38 10.59
N GLU A 126 -11.90 15.99 11.68
CA GLU A 126 -12.53 17.13 12.32
C GLU A 126 -12.55 18.36 11.42
N SER A 127 -11.43 18.65 10.75
CA SER A 127 -11.34 19.79 9.81
C SER A 127 -12.18 19.57 8.56
N MET A 128 -12.20 18.33 8.05
CA MET A 128 -13.03 17.99 6.91
C MET A 128 -14.52 18.08 7.26
N ASN A 129 -14.95 17.55 8.42
CA ASN A 129 -16.32 17.66 8.89
C ASN A 129 -16.77 19.12 9.02
N TYR A 130 -15.93 19.95 9.65
CA TYR A 130 -16.21 21.38 9.79
C TYR A 130 -16.34 22.05 8.41
N THR A 131 -15.40 21.81 7.50
CA THR A 131 -15.41 22.41 6.16
C THR A 131 -16.63 21.97 5.37
N LEU A 132 -16.94 20.70 5.33
CA LEU A 132 -18.06 20.15 4.57
C LEU A 132 -19.40 20.72 5.02
N LYS A 133 -19.60 20.92 6.33
CA LYS A 133 -20.80 21.59 6.85
C LYS A 133 -20.98 23.00 6.29
N GLN A 134 -19.89 23.76 6.07
CA GLN A 134 -19.99 25.11 5.46
C GLN A 134 -20.42 25.06 3.98
N PHE A 135 -20.20 23.93 3.30
CA PHE A 135 -20.67 23.67 1.94
C PHE A 135 -22.03 22.95 1.87
N GLY A 136 -22.70 22.77 3.01
CA GLY A 136 -24.03 22.17 3.08
C GLY A 136 -24.03 20.62 3.09
N TYR A 137 -22.88 19.99 3.28
CA TYR A 137 -22.76 18.54 3.45
C TYR A 137 -22.73 18.19 4.94
N ASP A 138 -23.47 17.17 5.36
CA ASP A 138 -23.44 16.66 6.72
C ASP A 138 -23.10 15.17 6.73
N ALA A 139 -21.98 14.81 7.35
CA ALA A 139 -21.56 13.43 7.52
C ALA A 139 -22.20 12.76 8.75
N GLY A 140 -23.01 13.46 9.54
CA GLY A 140 -23.66 12.94 10.74
C GLY A 140 -22.69 12.62 11.87
N LEU A 141 -21.49 13.20 11.89
CA LEU A 141 -20.47 12.92 12.90
C LEU A 141 -20.72 13.72 14.18
N ASN A 142 -20.55 13.06 15.33
CA ASN A 142 -20.61 13.71 16.65
C ASN A 142 -19.26 14.34 16.98
N GLU A 143 -19.20 15.67 17.07
CA GLU A 143 -17.97 16.43 17.28
C GLU A 143 -17.36 16.23 18.68
N ASP A 144 -18.20 16.04 19.71
CA ASP A 144 -17.72 15.76 21.08
C ASP A 144 -17.01 14.40 21.13
N VAL A 145 -17.61 13.38 20.49
CA VAL A 145 -16.98 12.05 20.38
C VAL A 145 -15.70 12.10 19.58
N LEU A 146 -15.63 12.86 18.48
CA LEU A 146 -14.39 13.05 17.72
C LEU A 146 -13.30 13.69 18.59
N LYS A 147 -13.69 14.67 19.43
CA LYS A 147 -12.75 15.29 20.37
C LYS A 147 -12.25 14.28 21.41
N GLU A 148 -13.12 13.47 21.99
CA GLU A 148 -12.73 12.42 22.96
C GLU A 148 -11.76 11.41 22.32
N ILE A 149 -12.02 10.95 21.11
CA ILE A 149 -11.14 10.04 20.37
C ILE A 149 -9.78 10.70 20.12
N ASN A 150 -9.77 11.96 19.69
CA ASN A 150 -8.53 12.68 19.44
C ASN A 150 -7.71 12.87 20.73
N ASP A 151 -8.34 13.20 21.83
CA ASP A 151 -7.69 13.36 23.14
C ASP A 151 -7.13 12.04 23.67
N PHE A 152 -7.79 10.90 23.39
CA PHE A 152 -7.29 9.57 23.71
C PHE A 152 -6.03 9.19 22.93
N PHE A 153 -6.02 9.47 21.62
CA PHE A 153 -4.88 9.08 20.78
C PHE A 153 -3.69 10.05 20.84
N ARG A 154 -3.89 11.30 21.25
CA ARG A 154 -2.83 12.32 21.33
C ARG A 154 -1.63 11.87 22.17
N PRO A 155 -1.77 11.40 23.42
CA PRO A 155 -0.63 10.95 24.21
C PRO A 155 0.06 9.72 23.61
N ILE A 156 -0.66 8.86 22.90
CA ILE A 156 -0.09 7.69 22.21
C ILE A 156 0.85 8.17 21.08
N ARG A 157 0.40 9.14 20.29
CA ARG A 157 1.22 9.76 19.23
C ARG A 157 2.44 10.45 19.84
N ASP A 158 2.26 11.24 20.89
CA ASP A 158 3.34 12.00 21.53
C ASP A 158 4.42 11.04 22.06
N LYS A 159 4.02 9.94 22.69
CA LYS A 159 4.94 8.88 23.11
C LYS A 159 5.66 8.22 21.93
N ALA A 160 4.98 8.01 20.80
CA ALA A 160 5.61 7.44 19.61
C ALA A 160 6.66 8.40 19.01
N LEU A 161 6.45 9.72 19.09
CA LEU A 161 7.44 10.74 18.72
C LEU A 161 8.64 10.74 19.67
N GLU A 162 8.40 10.73 20.98
CA GLU A 162 9.45 10.71 22.02
C GLU A 162 10.36 9.47 21.91
N THR A 163 9.78 8.31 21.61
CA THR A 163 10.53 7.04 21.46
C THR A 163 11.18 6.86 20.09
N GLY A 164 10.93 7.78 19.15
CA GLY A 164 11.41 7.66 17.76
C GLY A 164 10.68 6.59 16.93
N LEU A 165 9.61 5.98 17.45
CA LEU A 165 8.75 5.07 16.69
C LEU A 165 8.06 5.81 15.54
N LEU A 166 7.61 7.04 15.76
CA LEU A 166 7.10 7.94 14.74
C LEU A 166 8.17 8.95 14.37
N ASN A 167 8.61 8.94 13.11
CA ASN A 167 9.58 9.90 12.61
C ASN A 167 8.89 11.22 12.27
N PRO A 168 9.29 12.37 12.86
CA PRO A 168 8.70 13.68 12.55
C PRO A 168 8.72 14.07 11.07
N VAL A 169 9.70 13.59 10.31
CA VAL A 169 9.84 13.86 8.86
C VAL A 169 8.59 13.44 8.08
N VAL A 170 7.93 12.34 8.48
CA VAL A 170 6.73 11.86 7.78
C VAL A 170 5.47 12.67 8.10
N MET A 171 5.54 13.61 9.03
CA MET A 171 4.42 14.48 9.41
C MET A 171 4.39 15.80 8.61
N GLY A 172 5.48 16.11 7.92
CA GLY A 172 5.58 17.30 7.07
C GLY A 172 4.95 17.12 5.70
N THR A 173 4.84 18.24 4.97
CA THR A 173 4.46 18.27 3.56
C THR A 173 5.70 18.19 2.69
N ASP A 174 5.67 17.34 1.67
CA ASP A 174 6.74 17.13 0.70
C ASP A 174 6.20 17.27 -0.74
N PRO A 175 6.26 18.47 -1.32
CA PRO A 175 5.78 18.72 -2.68
C PRO A 175 6.67 18.07 -3.76
N ASP A 176 7.89 17.65 -3.47
CA ASP A 176 8.76 16.95 -4.41
C ASP A 176 8.17 15.59 -4.84
N SER A 177 7.27 15.04 -4.04
CA SER A 177 6.46 13.87 -4.39
C SER A 177 5.62 14.08 -5.66
N LEU A 178 5.27 15.30 -6.04
CA LEU A 178 4.61 15.63 -7.31
C LEU A 178 5.53 15.40 -8.51
N THR A 179 6.83 15.61 -8.35
CA THR A 179 7.82 15.47 -9.42
C THR A 179 8.23 14.01 -9.62
N TYR A 180 8.60 13.33 -8.55
CA TYR A 180 9.12 11.95 -8.63
C TYR A 180 8.04 10.89 -8.45
N GLN A 181 6.84 11.27 -8.01
CA GLN A 181 5.71 10.38 -7.71
C GLN A 181 6.05 9.25 -6.71
N VAL A 182 7.03 9.51 -5.85
CA VAL A 182 7.53 8.58 -4.84
C VAL A 182 6.73 8.77 -3.55
N PRO A 183 5.94 7.77 -3.11
CA PRO A 183 5.21 7.87 -1.85
C PRO A 183 6.16 8.07 -0.66
N GLY A 184 5.74 8.84 0.36
CA GLY A 184 6.57 9.15 1.51
C GLY A 184 7.16 7.93 2.23
N GLY A 185 6.42 6.83 2.33
CA GLY A 185 6.93 5.56 2.86
C GLY A 185 8.05 4.95 2.01
N MET A 186 7.97 5.08 0.69
CA MET A 186 9.04 4.64 -0.21
C MET A 186 10.30 5.51 -0.04
N LEU A 187 10.14 6.84 0.03
CA LEU A 187 11.25 7.76 0.24
C LEU A 187 11.98 7.47 1.55
N SER A 188 11.25 7.25 2.64
CA SER A 188 11.84 6.89 3.94
C SER A 188 12.65 5.60 3.87
N ASN A 189 12.15 4.58 3.15
CA ASN A 189 12.86 3.32 2.95
C ASN A 189 14.13 3.49 2.10
N LEU A 190 14.08 4.30 1.02
CA LEU A 190 15.24 4.61 0.20
C LEU A 190 16.34 5.34 1.00
N ILE A 191 15.95 6.33 1.79
CA ILE A 191 16.87 7.05 2.68
C ILE A 191 17.54 6.08 3.66
N ALA A 192 16.77 5.21 4.31
CA ALA A 192 17.32 4.22 5.25
C ALA A 192 18.29 3.25 4.55
N GLN A 193 17.92 2.77 3.37
CA GLN A 193 18.77 1.87 2.56
C GLN A 193 20.08 2.53 2.14
N LEU A 194 20.02 3.76 1.62
CA LEU A 194 21.21 4.50 1.18
C LEU A 194 22.11 4.88 2.36
N LYS A 195 21.53 5.24 3.52
CA LYS A 195 22.30 5.47 4.75
C LYS A 195 23.05 4.22 5.19
N ALA A 196 22.41 3.05 5.16
CA ALA A 196 23.04 1.78 5.52
C ALA A 196 24.23 1.41 4.60
N GLN A 197 24.23 1.96 3.37
CA GLN A 197 25.31 1.75 2.38
C GLN A 197 26.27 2.93 2.26
N ASN A 198 26.20 3.93 3.16
CA ASN A 198 27.00 5.17 3.12
C ASN A 198 26.90 5.92 1.78
N ALA A 199 25.74 5.93 1.15
CA ALA A 199 25.50 6.48 -0.19
C ALA A 199 24.31 7.45 -0.22
N LEU A 200 24.03 8.14 0.90
CA LEU A 200 22.90 9.08 1.00
C LEU A 200 23.05 10.28 0.04
N ASP A 201 24.27 10.67 -0.27
CA ASP A 201 24.62 11.69 -1.26
C ASP A 201 24.11 11.38 -2.67
N ARG A 202 23.83 10.10 -2.97
CA ARG A 202 23.30 9.65 -4.26
C ARG A 202 21.76 9.58 -4.30
N LEU A 203 21.07 10.06 -3.28
CA LEU A 203 19.60 10.02 -3.23
C LEU A 203 18.95 10.66 -4.47
N GLN A 204 19.45 11.81 -4.89
CA GLN A 204 18.92 12.53 -6.05
C GLN A 204 18.99 11.67 -7.34
N GLU A 205 20.11 11.00 -7.59
CA GLU A 205 20.27 10.10 -8.74
C GLU A 205 19.28 8.93 -8.69
N VAL A 206 19.01 8.39 -7.48
CA VAL A 206 18.03 7.31 -7.29
C VAL A 206 16.60 7.80 -7.57
N LEU A 207 16.26 9.01 -7.14
CA LEU A 207 14.96 9.63 -7.43
C LEU A 207 14.76 9.85 -8.93
N GLU A 208 15.80 10.27 -9.66
CA GLU A 208 15.77 10.44 -11.12
C GLU A 208 15.72 9.10 -11.88
N GLU A 209 16.33 8.05 -11.35
CA GLU A 209 16.30 6.70 -11.95
C GLU A 209 14.96 5.97 -11.70
N THR A 210 14.25 6.32 -10.62
CA THR A 210 12.99 5.67 -10.24
C THR A 210 11.92 5.72 -11.34
N PRO A 211 11.61 6.87 -11.98
CA PRO A 211 10.67 6.93 -13.11
C PRO A 211 11.10 6.10 -14.31
N ARG A 212 12.41 5.98 -14.56
CA ARG A 212 12.94 5.17 -15.68
C ARG A 212 12.74 3.68 -15.44
N VAL A 213 13.04 3.20 -14.23
CA VAL A 213 12.76 1.81 -13.82
C VAL A 213 11.28 1.52 -13.87
N ARG A 214 10.45 2.47 -13.41
CA ARG A 214 8.98 2.34 -13.47
C ARG A 214 8.48 2.21 -14.91
N ALA A 215 9.02 2.99 -15.85
CA ALA A 215 8.67 2.91 -17.26
C ALA A 215 9.06 1.55 -17.86
N ASP A 216 10.27 1.05 -17.58
CA ASP A 216 10.75 -0.26 -18.04
C ASP A 216 9.86 -1.42 -17.54
N LEU A 217 9.21 -1.24 -16.40
CA LEU A 217 8.29 -2.22 -15.80
C LEU A 217 6.83 -2.04 -16.23
N GLY A 218 6.56 -1.24 -17.27
CA GLY A 218 5.20 -1.02 -17.77
C GLY A 218 4.33 -0.16 -16.85
N TYR A 219 4.95 0.80 -16.18
CA TYR A 219 4.29 1.80 -15.33
C TYR A 219 3.46 1.23 -14.17
N PRO A 220 3.96 0.31 -13.33
CA PRO A 220 3.20 -0.10 -12.14
C PRO A 220 2.88 1.11 -11.27
N PRO A 221 1.69 1.17 -10.63
CA PRO A 221 1.43 2.12 -9.57
C PRO A 221 2.45 1.95 -8.44
N LEU A 222 2.98 3.05 -7.90
CA LEU A 222 3.96 3.00 -6.81
C LEU A 222 3.25 2.80 -5.46
N VAL A 223 2.70 1.62 -5.27
CA VAL A 223 2.09 1.13 -4.02
C VAL A 223 2.85 -0.11 -3.55
N THR A 224 2.74 -0.47 -2.28
CA THR A 224 3.36 -1.71 -1.77
C THR A 224 2.77 -2.95 -2.47
N PRO A 225 3.57 -3.89 -3.00
CA PRO A 225 5.03 -3.97 -2.94
C PRO A 225 5.76 -3.31 -4.11
N SER A 226 5.08 -2.88 -5.19
CA SER A 226 5.71 -2.38 -6.42
C SER A 226 6.59 -1.14 -6.19
N SER A 227 6.20 -0.26 -5.26
CA SER A 227 7.03 0.90 -4.89
C SER A 227 8.40 0.48 -4.34
N GLN A 228 8.44 -0.53 -3.48
CA GLN A 228 9.69 -1.06 -2.93
C GLN A 228 10.53 -1.74 -4.02
N MET A 229 9.90 -2.53 -4.88
CA MET A 229 10.58 -3.21 -5.99
C MET A 229 11.27 -2.21 -6.93
N VAL A 230 10.54 -1.18 -7.34
CA VAL A 230 11.04 -0.11 -8.22
C VAL A 230 12.17 0.67 -7.53
N GLY A 231 11.97 1.07 -6.27
CA GLY A 231 12.95 1.85 -5.52
C GLY A 231 14.26 1.10 -5.27
N VAL A 232 14.18 -0.15 -4.84
CA VAL A 232 15.38 -0.98 -4.61
C VAL A 232 16.12 -1.23 -5.92
N GLN A 233 15.41 -1.45 -7.04
CA GLN A 233 16.06 -1.61 -8.34
C GLN A 233 16.71 -0.30 -8.82
N ALA A 234 16.06 0.86 -8.62
CA ALA A 234 16.65 2.15 -8.96
C ALA A 234 17.93 2.41 -8.15
N ALA A 235 17.90 2.15 -6.84
CA ALA A 235 19.09 2.23 -6.00
C ALA A 235 20.22 1.30 -6.49
N ASN A 236 19.91 0.06 -6.83
CA ASN A 236 20.88 -0.90 -7.35
C ASN A 236 21.49 -0.44 -8.69
N ASN A 237 20.68 0.12 -9.59
CA ASN A 237 21.16 0.66 -10.86
C ASN A 237 22.19 1.79 -10.64
N VAL A 238 21.84 2.72 -9.76
CA VAL A 238 22.70 3.87 -9.42
C VAL A 238 24.00 3.40 -8.74
N LEU A 239 23.88 2.59 -7.69
CA LEU A 239 25.04 2.16 -6.89
C LEU A 239 26.00 1.27 -7.67
N SER A 240 25.51 0.45 -8.60
CA SER A 240 26.35 -0.39 -9.45
C SER A 240 26.97 0.36 -10.64
N GLY A 241 26.53 1.60 -10.91
CA GLY A 241 26.96 2.40 -12.06
C GLY A 241 26.47 1.87 -13.42
N GLN A 242 25.64 0.83 -13.44
CA GLN A 242 25.09 0.23 -14.65
C GLN A 242 23.67 -0.27 -14.41
N ARG A 243 22.74 0.16 -15.28
CA ARG A 243 21.33 -0.26 -15.21
C ARG A 243 21.20 -1.77 -15.36
N TYR A 244 20.44 -2.36 -14.46
CA TYR A 244 20.14 -3.81 -14.45
C TYR A 244 21.38 -4.72 -14.46
N LYS A 245 22.54 -4.26 -13.96
CA LYS A 245 23.67 -5.13 -13.68
C LYS A 245 23.28 -6.22 -12.68
N ASN A 246 22.60 -5.80 -11.61
CA ASN A 246 22.02 -6.66 -10.60
C ASN A 246 20.49 -6.49 -10.63
N ILE A 247 19.77 -7.53 -11.04
CA ILE A 247 18.31 -7.54 -11.07
C ILE A 247 17.82 -8.26 -9.82
N THR A 248 16.98 -7.59 -9.04
CA THR A 248 16.42 -8.17 -7.81
C THR A 248 15.51 -9.37 -8.12
N LYS A 249 15.33 -10.25 -7.14
CA LYS A 249 14.45 -11.42 -7.29
C LYS A 249 12.98 -10.99 -7.51
N GLU A 250 12.57 -9.89 -6.88
CA GLU A 250 11.24 -9.32 -7.01
C GLU A 250 10.96 -8.81 -8.43
N ILE A 251 11.94 -8.12 -9.04
CA ILE A 251 11.82 -7.67 -10.45
C ILE A 251 11.79 -8.87 -11.40
N LYS A 252 12.58 -9.90 -11.14
CA LYS A 252 12.52 -11.14 -11.93
C LYS A 252 11.16 -11.82 -11.81
N ALA A 253 10.62 -11.92 -10.60
CA ALA A 253 9.31 -12.49 -10.34
C ALA A 253 8.17 -11.66 -10.98
N TYR A 254 8.29 -10.32 -10.94
CA TYR A 254 7.35 -9.42 -11.62
C TYR A 254 7.33 -9.66 -13.13
N ILE A 255 8.50 -9.74 -13.77
CA ILE A 255 8.62 -9.97 -15.22
C ILE A 255 8.14 -11.38 -15.60
N ARG A 256 8.31 -12.37 -14.72
CA ARG A 256 7.74 -13.72 -14.92
C ARG A 256 6.21 -13.77 -14.80
N GLY A 257 5.55 -12.68 -14.36
CA GLY A 257 4.10 -12.63 -14.18
C GLY A 257 3.61 -13.14 -12.82
N GLU A 258 4.49 -13.41 -11.85
CA GLU A 258 4.13 -13.87 -10.50
C GLU A 258 3.30 -12.82 -9.72
N TYR A 259 3.42 -11.54 -10.08
CA TYR A 259 2.63 -10.43 -9.53
C TYR A 259 1.39 -10.07 -10.38
N GLY A 260 1.07 -10.90 -11.38
CA GLY A 260 0.01 -10.64 -12.33
C GLY A 260 0.47 -9.83 -13.55
N ARG A 261 -0.48 -9.37 -14.34
CA ARG A 261 -0.20 -8.65 -15.58
C ARG A 261 0.25 -7.22 -15.33
N ALA A 262 1.36 -6.80 -15.93
CA ALA A 262 1.82 -5.42 -15.93
C ALA A 262 0.76 -4.49 -16.55
N PRO A 263 0.62 -3.24 -16.06
CA PRO A 263 -0.34 -2.28 -16.62
C PRO A 263 -0.05 -1.90 -18.08
N GLY A 264 1.22 -1.78 -18.43
CA GLY A 264 1.71 -1.47 -19.77
C GLY A 264 2.75 -2.46 -20.26
N GLU A 265 3.34 -2.15 -21.41
CA GLU A 265 4.38 -2.98 -22.00
C GLU A 265 5.69 -2.93 -21.19
N LEU A 266 6.27 -4.09 -20.97
CA LEU A 266 7.57 -4.23 -20.33
C LEU A 266 8.69 -3.93 -21.33
N ASN A 267 9.81 -3.40 -20.85
CA ASN A 267 11.00 -3.20 -21.66
C ASN A 267 11.50 -4.54 -22.22
N ALA A 268 11.51 -4.67 -23.56
CA ALA A 268 11.81 -5.92 -24.26
C ALA A 268 13.23 -6.46 -23.95
N GLU A 269 14.23 -5.57 -23.83
CA GLU A 269 15.59 -5.98 -23.50
C GLU A 269 15.67 -6.54 -22.08
N LEU A 270 14.96 -5.91 -21.13
CA LEU A 270 14.89 -6.37 -19.75
C LEU A 270 14.15 -7.71 -19.66
N VAL A 271 13.05 -7.88 -20.39
CA VAL A 271 12.32 -9.15 -20.47
C VAL A 271 13.23 -10.25 -20.99
N LYS A 272 13.94 -10.02 -22.12
CA LYS A 272 14.88 -10.97 -22.70
C LYS A 272 16.01 -11.32 -21.73
N LYS A 273 16.50 -10.33 -20.98
CA LYS A 273 17.57 -10.54 -19.99
C LYS A 273 17.15 -11.42 -18.82
N VAL A 274 15.86 -11.36 -18.43
CA VAL A 274 15.31 -12.10 -17.28
C VAL A 274 14.79 -13.48 -17.68
N LEU A 275 14.04 -13.55 -18.78
CA LEU A 275 13.35 -14.77 -19.21
C LEU A 275 14.14 -15.58 -20.24
N GLY A 276 15.05 -14.93 -21.00
CA GLY A 276 15.65 -15.59 -22.16
C GLY A 276 14.58 -15.93 -23.19
N ASP A 277 14.37 -17.22 -23.41
CA ASP A 277 13.36 -17.76 -24.32
C ASP A 277 12.07 -18.24 -23.60
N GLU A 278 12.01 -18.10 -22.26
CA GLU A 278 10.83 -18.47 -21.48
C GLU A 278 9.71 -17.44 -21.69
N LYS A 279 8.45 -17.90 -21.58
CA LYS A 279 7.28 -17.04 -21.59
C LYS A 279 6.85 -16.68 -20.18
N PRO A 280 6.34 -15.47 -19.94
CA PRO A 280 5.75 -15.14 -18.64
C PRO A 280 4.49 -15.98 -18.38
N LEU A 281 4.12 -16.08 -17.09
CA LEU A 281 2.90 -16.77 -16.68
C LEU A 281 1.67 -16.07 -17.26
N GLU A 282 0.77 -16.83 -17.85
CA GLU A 282 -0.52 -16.37 -18.39
C GLU A 282 -1.68 -16.60 -17.40
N CYS A 283 -1.45 -17.41 -16.37
CA CYS A 283 -2.40 -17.70 -15.29
C CYS A 283 -2.07 -16.92 -14.02
N ARG A 284 -2.97 -16.98 -13.05
CA ARG A 284 -2.71 -16.41 -11.72
C ARG A 284 -1.65 -17.26 -11.01
N PHE A 285 -0.58 -16.62 -10.50
CA PHE A 285 0.52 -17.33 -9.83
C PHE A 285 0.04 -18.26 -8.70
N ALA A 286 -0.95 -17.81 -7.92
CA ALA A 286 -1.53 -18.65 -6.87
C ALA A 286 -2.14 -19.98 -7.38
N ASP A 287 -2.51 -20.06 -8.67
CA ASP A 287 -3.05 -21.29 -9.25
C ASP A 287 -1.95 -22.34 -9.57
N THR A 288 -0.67 -21.90 -9.51
CA THR A 288 0.50 -22.78 -9.69
C THR A 288 1.04 -23.30 -8.35
N LEU A 289 0.54 -22.79 -7.22
CA LEU A 289 1.02 -23.15 -5.90
C LEU A 289 0.20 -24.30 -5.30
N GLU A 290 0.88 -25.23 -4.64
CA GLU A 290 0.20 -26.23 -3.81
C GLU A 290 -0.33 -25.58 -2.52
N PRO A 291 -1.46 -26.09 -1.97
CA PRO A 291 -1.96 -25.64 -0.67
C PRO A 291 -0.93 -25.85 0.44
N GLY A 292 -0.48 -24.76 1.07
CA GLY A 292 0.60 -24.78 2.05
C GLY A 292 0.17 -24.97 3.50
N PHE A 293 -1.13 -24.89 3.82
CA PHE A 293 -1.62 -24.88 5.21
C PHE A 293 -1.28 -26.17 5.97
N GLU A 294 -1.59 -27.32 5.41
CA GLU A 294 -1.32 -28.60 6.06
C GLU A 294 0.17 -28.89 6.23
N LYS A 295 0.98 -28.42 5.29
CA LYS A 295 2.44 -28.50 5.39
C LYS A 295 2.95 -27.62 6.54
N ALA A 296 2.52 -26.38 6.61
CA ALA A 296 2.88 -25.44 7.67
C ALA A 296 2.42 -25.92 9.05
N LYS A 297 1.23 -26.51 9.14
CA LYS A 297 0.69 -27.10 10.38
C LYS A 297 1.57 -28.23 10.90
N LYS A 298 2.09 -29.07 10.01
CA LYS A 298 3.04 -30.12 10.36
C LYS A 298 4.41 -29.60 10.76
N GLU A 299 4.90 -28.54 10.08
CA GLU A 299 6.21 -27.96 10.35
C GLU A 299 6.26 -27.25 11.71
N ILE A 300 5.23 -26.46 12.04
CA ILE A 300 5.18 -25.72 13.31
C ILE A 300 4.80 -26.59 14.51
N GLY A 301 4.07 -27.70 14.26
CA GLY A 301 3.70 -28.67 15.29
C GLY A 301 2.92 -28.05 16.45
N ASP A 302 3.25 -28.51 17.67
CA ASP A 302 2.56 -28.12 18.92
C ASP A 302 2.74 -26.65 19.32
N LEU A 303 3.66 -25.91 18.69
CA LEU A 303 3.80 -24.49 18.94
C LEU A 303 2.59 -23.68 18.44
N ALA A 304 1.89 -24.17 17.42
CA ALA A 304 0.64 -23.58 16.95
C ALA A 304 -0.54 -24.14 17.73
N ARG A 305 -1.33 -23.28 18.36
CA ARG A 305 -2.48 -23.64 19.20
C ARG A 305 -3.82 -23.46 18.48
N SER A 306 -3.80 -22.81 17.32
CA SER A 306 -4.98 -22.54 16.51
C SER A 306 -4.63 -22.45 15.03
N ASP A 307 -5.64 -22.44 14.17
CA ASP A 307 -5.44 -22.25 12.73
C ASP A 307 -4.90 -20.85 12.41
N GLU A 308 -5.19 -19.82 13.23
CA GLU A 308 -4.61 -18.47 13.11
C GLU A 308 -3.10 -18.48 13.39
N ASP A 309 -2.63 -19.29 14.33
CA ASP A 309 -1.19 -19.49 14.57
C ASP A 309 -0.51 -20.11 13.35
N VAL A 310 -1.14 -21.13 12.74
CA VAL A 310 -0.64 -21.74 11.49
C VAL A 310 -0.59 -20.71 10.36
N LEU A 311 -1.63 -19.89 10.18
CA LEU A 311 -1.67 -18.82 9.19
C LEU A 311 -0.60 -17.75 9.45
N SER A 312 -0.36 -17.42 10.71
CA SER A 312 0.71 -16.49 11.12
C SER A 312 2.09 -17.05 10.75
N TYR A 313 2.30 -18.37 10.95
CA TYR A 313 3.53 -19.04 10.55
C TYR A 313 3.70 -19.08 9.03
N VAL A 314 2.63 -19.35 8.26
CA VAL A 314 2.68 -19.27 6.78
C VAL A 314 3.09 -17.89 6.30
N ALA A 315 2.54 -16.85 6.93
CA ALA A 315 2.80 -15.47 6.53
C ALA A 315 4.20 -14.95 6.97
N PHE A 316 4.63 -15.33 8.18
CA PHE A 316 5.84 -14.80 8.83
C PHE A 316 6.58 -15.89 9.62
N PRO A 317 7.18 -16.91 8.97
CA PRO A 317 7.69 -18.11 9.64
C PRO A 317 8.61 -17.81 10.82
N GLN A 318 9.66 -17.02 10.60
CA GLN A 318 10.67 -16.73 11.62
C GLN A 318 10.12 -15.92 12.80
N ILE A 319 9.24 -14.93 12.51
CA ILE A 319 8.66 -14.06 13.52
C ILE A 319 7.63 -14.83 14.35
N ALA A 320 6.77 -15.61 13.70
CA ALA A 320 5.75 -16.40 14.36
C ALA A 320 6.35 -17.49 15.26
N GLU A 321 7.35 -18.22 14.76
CA GLU A 321 8.05 -19.24 15.56
C GLU A 321 8.69 -18.64 16.82
N LYS A 322 9.38 -17.51 16.68
CA LYS A 322 9.97 -16.79 17.80
C LYS A 322 8.91 -16.36 18.81
N PHE A 323 7.82 -15.76 18.33
CA PHE A 323 6.71 -15.31 19.17
C PHE A 323 6.06 -16.47 19.93
N PHE A 324 5.86 -17.63 19.30
CA PHE A 324 5.24 -18.78 19.93
C PHE A 324 6.14 -19.35 21.03
N LYS A 325 7.45 -19.43 20.81
CA LYS A 325 8.43 -19.85 21.84
C LYS A 325 8.44 -18.89 23.03
N GLU A 326 8.46 -17.57 22.78
CA GLU A 326 8.39 -16.57 23.84
C GLU A 326 7.04 -16.59 24.59
N ARG A 327 5.94 -16.94 23.91
CA ARG A 327 4.63 -17.14 24.53
C ARG A 327 4.65 -18.33 25.49
N GLU A 328 5.21 -19.46 25.09
CA GLU A 328 5.37 -20.64 25.96
C GLU A 328 6.24 -20.35 27.16
N GLU A 329 7.39 -19.71 26.98
CA GLU A 329 8.28 -19.33 28.08
C GLU A 329 7.58 -18.44 29.12
N ARG A 330 6.79 -17.46 28.66
CA ARG A 330 6.03 -16.56 29.55
C ARG A 330 4.94 -17.30 30.34
N GLU A 331 4.24 -18.24 29.73
CA GLU A 331 3.16 -18.99 30.38
C GLU A 331 3.69 -20.05 31.36
N HIS A 332 4.85 -20.63 31.08
CA HIS A 332 5.46 -21.62 31.97
C HIS A 332 6.38 -21.01 33.04
N ASN A 333 6.44 -19.68 33.17
CA ASN A 333 7.32 -18.96 34.10
C ASN A 333 8.80 -19.43 34.05
N THR A 334 9.26 -19.84 32.88
CA THR A 334 10.64 -20.33 32.70
C THR A 334 11.57 -19.14 32.58
N VAL A 335 12.35 -18.90 33.60
CA VAL A 335 13.44 -17.90 33.58
C VAL A 335 14.67 -18.55 32.95
N SER A 336 15.04 -18.16 31.73
CA SER A 336 16.29 -18.59 31.13
C SER A 336 17.44 -17.68 31.57
N TYR A 337 18.49 -18.24 32.15
CA TYR A 337 19.69 -17.53 32.50
C TYR A 337 20.77 -17.72 31.43
N GLN A 338 21.25 -16.62 30.85
CA GLN A 338 22.49 -16.65 30.07
C GLN A 338 23.68 -16.41 30.99
N ILE A 339 24.49 -17.43 31.22
CA ILE A 339 25.75 -17.30 31.94
C ILE A 339 26.80 -16.78 30.95
N ARG A 340 27.20 -15.52 31.08
CA ARG A 340 28.38 -14.98 30.39
C ARG A 340 29.62 -15.20 31.26
N LYS A 341 30.63 -15.86 30.70
CA LYS A 341 31.97 -15.80 31.30
C LYS A 341 32.42 -14.32 31.27
N VAL A 342 32.77 -13.79 32.44
CA VAL A 342 33.47 -12.51 32.54
C VAL A 342 34.94 -12.90 32.51
N ASP A 343 35.66 -12.54 31.44
CA ASP A 343 37.10 -12.63 31.36
C ASP A 343 37.75 -11.47 32.14
#